data_0d9b502fb4c42eb2240fddccd170feca
#
_entry.id   0d9b502fb4c42eb2240fddccd170feca
#
_cell.length_a   1.000
_cell.length_b   1.000
_cell.length_c   1.000
_cell.angle_alpha   90.00
_cell.angle_beta   90.00
_cell.angle_gamma   90.00
#
_symmetry.space_group_name_H-M   'P 1'
#
loop_
_entity.id
_entity.type
_entity.pdbx_description
1 polymer ?
#
loop_
_entity_poly.entity_id
_entity_poly.type
_entity_poly.pdbx_seq_one_letter_code
_entity_poly.pdbx_strand_id
1 'polypeptide(L)'
;DASPKGFKQAIRNFGYFQQAAFYLDAAASAGLTEVDRFQFLAIQKQQPYPYAVYELSPEAIEYGRSLNEKAIDQMLKCQKTGIYTPFNLHNKIVEVHLTDL
;
A
#
# COMPACT_ATOMS: atom_id res chain seq x y z
N ASP A 1 9.90 13.68 3.49
CA ASP A 1 9.53 14.52 4.63
C ASP A 1 8.92 13.67 5.74
N ALA A 2 9.60 13.62 6.88
CA ALA A 2 9.16 12.81 8.04
C ALA A 2 8.16 13.56 8.93
N SER A 3 7.80 14.81 8.61
CA SER A 3 6.81 15.56 9.40
C SER A 3 5.43 14.89 9.32
N PRO A 4 4.56 15.14 10.31
CA PRO A 4 3.20 14.58 10.25
C PRO A 4 2.45 14.96 8.97
N LYS A 5 2.58 16.20 8.51
CA LYS A 5 1.92 16.64 7.28
C LYS A 5 2.48 15.91 6.06
N GLY A 6 3.81 15.84 5.95
CA GLY A 6 4.46 15.16 4.82
C GLY A 6 4.17 13.68 4.80
N PHE A 7 4.16 13.02 5.96
CA PHE A 7 3.87 11.59 6.04
C PHE A 7 2.41 11.28 5.72
N LYS A 8 1.48 12.12 6.19
CA LYS A 8 0.06 11.96 5.83
C LYS A 8 -0.14 12.04 4.33
N GLN A 9 0.57 12.95 3.67
CA GLN A 9 0.51 13.06 2.21
C GLN A 9 1.07 11.80 1.54
N ALA A 10 2.17 11.26 2.06
CA ALA A 10 2.77 10.04 1.56
C ALA A 10 1.82 8.83 1.71
N ILE A 11 1.10 8.73 2.82
CA ILE A 11 0.12 7.67 3.02
C ILE A 11 -0.89 7.66 1.87
N ARG A 12 -1.40 8.82 1.49
CA ARG A 12 -2.38 8.93 0.40
C ARG A 12 -1.76 8.64 -0.96
N ASN A 13 -0.55 9.17 -1.21
CA ASN A 13 0.07 9.10 -2.53
C ASN A 13 0.63 7.72 -2.85
N PHE A 14 1.05 6.95 -1.85
CA PHE A 14 1.76 5.69 -2.06
C PHE A 14 0.99 4.46 -1.59
N GLY A 15 -0.28 4.62 -1.27
CA GLY A 15 -1.13 3.47 -0.93
C GLY A 15 -0.73 2.78 0.37
N TYR A 16 -0.27 3.50 1.37
CA TYR A 16 0.17 2.91 2.63
C TYR A 16 -0.98 2.27 3.42
N PHE A 17 -2.22 2.74 3.26
CA PHE A 17 -3.39 2.08 3.84
C PHE A 17 -3.49 0.63 3.35
N GLN A 18 -3.35 0.45 2.05
CA GLN A 18 -3.44 -0.85 1.40
C GLN A 18 -2.27 -1.75 1.80
N GLN A 19 -1.07 -1.18 1.88
CA GLN A 19 0.13 -1.90 2.28
C GLN A 19 -0.01 -2.46 3.70
N ALA A 20 -0.45 -1.63 4.65
CA ALA A 20 -0.61 -2.04 6.04
C ALA A 20 -1.63 -3.18 6.15
N ALA A 21 -2.79 -3.04 5.51
CA ALA A 21 -3.83 -4.06 5.53
C ALA A 21 -3.34 -5.36 4.91
N PHE A 22 -2.64 -5.27 3.78
CA PHE A 22 -2.12 -6.45 3.09
C PHE A 22 -1.12 -7.22 3.96
N TYR A 23 -0.19 -6.53 4.59
CA TYR A 23 0.81 -7.19 5.43
C TYR A 23 0.21 -7.79 6.70
N LEU A 24 -0.76 -7.12 7.32
CA LEU A 24 -1.45 -7.67 8.48
C LEU A 24 -2.26 -8.91 8.11
N ASP A 25 -2.94 -8.89 6.98
CA ASP A 25 -3.71 -10.03 6.51
C ASP A 25 -2.79 -11.21 6.14
N ALA A 26 -1.65 -10.92 5.52
CA ALA A 26 -0.65 -11.93 5.20
C ALA A 26 -0.06 -12.55 6.46
N ALA A 27 0.24 -11.75 7.48
CA ALA A 27 0.73 -12.24 8.76
C ALA A 27 -0.28 -13.17 9.42
N ALA A 28 -1.56 -12.81 9.41
CA ALA A 28 -2.64 -13.64 9.95
C ALA A 28 -2.73 -14.97 9.20
N SER A 29 -2.64 -14.93 7.87
CA SER A 29 -2.65 -16.14 7.04
C SER A 29 -1.47 -17.05 7.30
N ALA A 30 -0.32 -16.48 7.71
CA ALA A 30 0.86 -17.25 8.08
C ALA A 30 0.83 -17.77 9.52
N GLY A 31 -0.26 -17.55 10.26
CA GLY A 31 -0.41 -18.00 11.63
C GLY A 31 0.00 -16.99 12.70
N LEU A 32 0.41 -15.80 12.31
CA LEU A 32 0.79 -14.72 13.24
C LEU A 32 -0.46 -13.89 13.59
N THR A 33 -1.41 -14.51 14.28
CA THR A 33 -2.72 -13.92 14.56
C THR A 33 -2.68 -12.83 15.63
N GLU A 34 -1.60 -12.74 16.40
CA GLU A 34 -1.43 -11.72 17.43
C GLU A 34 -0.93 -10.38 16.87
N VAL A 35 -0.53 -10.36 15.60
CA VAL A 35 -0.05 -9.13 14.95
C VAL A 35 -1.26 -8.34 14.45
N ASP A 36 -1.57 -7.23 15.11
CA ASP A 36 -2.74 -6.41 14.81
C ASP A 36 -2.40 -4.93 14.59
N ARG A 37 -1.12 -4.57 14.64
CA ARG A 37 -0.66 -3.20 14.50
C ARG A 37 0.38 -3.09 13.41
N PHE A 38 0.35 -1.97 12.72
CA PHE A 38 1.33 -1.67 11.66
C PHE A 38 1.86 -0.26 11.86
N GLN A 39 3.16 -0.14 11.98
CA GLN A 39 3.83 1.12 12.24
C GLN A 39 4.79 1.44 11.10
N PHE A 40 4.90 2.73 10.80
CA PHE A 40 5.85 3.26 9.84
C PHE A 40 6.90 4.07 10.58
N LEU A 41 8.16 3.80 10.30
CA LEU A 41 9.27 4.61 10.78
C LEU A 41 9.67 5.55 9.64
N ALA A 42 9.39 6.84 9.80
CA ALA A 42 9.76 7.85 8.83
C ALA A 42 11.03 8.57 9.29
N ILE A 43 12.06 8.55 8.47
CA ILE A 43 13.36 9.16 8.79
C ILE A 43 13.66 10.19 7.72
N GLN A 44 14.00 11.41 8.15
CA GLN A 44 14.44 12.47 7.26
C GLN A 44 15.83 12.13 6.73
N LYS A 45 16.02 12.27 5.43
CA LYS A 45 17.32 11.94 4.80
C LYS A 45 18.41 12.96 5.07
N GLN A 46 18.04 14.15 5.50
CA GLN A 46 18.97 15.24 5.76
C GLN A 46 19.28 15.36 7.24
N GLN A 47 20.52 15.76 7.57
CA GLN A 47 20.91 15.96 8.96
C GLN A 47 20.00 17.00 9.62
N PRO A 48 19.67 16.81 10.90
CA PRO A 48 20.16 15.81 11.87
C PRO A 48 19.40 14.47 11.83
N TYR A 49 18.77 14.11 10.76
CA TYR A 49 18.02 12.86 10.53
C TYR A 49 16.87 12.67 11.54
N PRO A 50 15.97 13.66 11.69
CA PRO A 50 14.84 13.49 12.58
C PRO A 50 13.98 12.31 12.13
N TYR A 51 13.35 11.65 13.08
CA TYR A 51 12.48 10.53 12.77
C TYR A 51 11.18 10.62 13.53
N ALA A 52 10.17 9.91 13.05
CA ALA A 52 8.90 9.76 13.73
C ALA A 52 8.34 8.38 13.44
N VAL A 53 7.56 7.86 14.37
CA VAL A 53 6.85 6.59 14.20
C VAL A 53 5.37 6.91 14.05
N TYR A 54 4.76 6.37 12.99
CA TYR A 54 3.35 6.57 12.68
C TYR A 54 2.64 5.22 12.69
N GLU A 55 1.45 5.21 13.26
CA GLU A 55 0.61 4.02 13.31
C GLU A 55 -0.75 4.35 12.72
N LEU A 56 -1.23 3.48 11.83
CA LEU A 56 -2.57 3.64 11.29
C LEU A 56 -3.60 3.15 12.31
N SER A 57 -4.70 3.89 12.42
CA SER A 57 -5.82 3.48 13.25
C SER A 57 -6.47 2.20 12.69
N PRO A 58 -7.21 1.45 13.52
CA PRO A 58 -7.97 0.30 13.02
C PRO A 58 -8.90 0.66 11.86
N GLU A 59 -9.51 1.83 11.89
CA GLU A 59 -10.38 2.31 10.81
C GLU A 59 -9.60 2.55 9.53
N ALA A 60 -8.39 3.11 9.64
CA ALA A 60 -7.53 3.34 8.49
C ALA A 60 -7.08 2.03 7.86
N ILE A 61 -6.75 1.03 8.67
CA ILE A 61 -6.39 -0.30 8.19
C ILE A 61 -7.59 -0.94 7.49
N GLU A 62 -8.77 -0.83 8.05
CA GLU A 62 -9.98 -1.40 7.44
C GLU A 62 -10.32 -0.71 6.12
N TYR A 63 -10.09 0.60 6.03
CA TYR A 63 -10.21 1.33 4.78
C TYR A 63 -9.25 0.77 3.72
N GLY A 64 -7.99 0.53 4.08
CA GLY A 64 -7.01 -0.10 3.19
C GLY A 64 -7.44 -1.49 2.74
N ARG A 65 -7.98 -2.28 3.67
CA ARG A 65 -8.51 -3.62 3.36
C ARG A 65 -9.64 -3.56 2.35
N SER A 66 -10.55 -2.60 2.51
CA SER A 66 -11.67 -2.44 1.56
C SER A 66 -11.17 -2.07 0.17
N LEU A 67 -10.13 -1.24 0.07
CA LEU A 67 -9.50 -0.91 -1.21
C LEU A 67 -8.85 -2.12 -1.85
N ASN A 68 -8.19 -2.97 -1.05
CA ASN A 68 -7.58 -4.19 -1.54
C ASN A 68 -8.63 -5.17 -2.05
N GLU A 69 -9.74 -5.32 -1.35
CA GLU A 69 -10.85 -6.18 -1.78
C GLU A 69 -11.43 -5.72 -3.11
N LYS A 70 -11.63 -4.40 -3.26
CA LYS A 70 -12.10 -3.84 -4.53
C LYS A 70 -11.12 -4.10 -5.67
N ALA A 71 -9.82 -3.95 -5.40
CA ALA A 71 -8.79 -4.20 -6.40
C ALA A 71 -8.77 -5.67 -6.82
N ILE A 72 -8.88 -6.59 -5.86
CA ILE A 72 -8.93 -8.03 -6.13
C ILE A 72 -10.18 -8.38 -6.93
N ASP A 73 -11.33 -7.85 -6.54
CA ASP A 73 -12.59 -8.09 -7.26
C ASP A 73 -12.49 -7.60 -8.70
N GLN A 74 -11.90 -6.43 -8.91
CA GLN A 74 -11.70 -5.89 -10.25
C GLN A 74 -10.76 -6.76 -11.07
N MET A 75 -9.68 -7.25 -10.46
CA MET A 75 -8.73 -8.14 -11.12
C MET A 75 -9.41 -9.45 -11.55
N LEU A 76 -10.18 -10.06 -10.64
CA LEU A 76 -10.91 -11.30 -10.94
C LEU A 76 -11.92 -11.10 -12.05
N LYS A 77 -12.61 -9.97 -12.05
CA LYS A 77 -13.55 -9.61 -13.10
C LYS A 77 -12.85 -9.47 -14.44
N CYS A 78 -11.69 -8.80 -14.47
CA CYS A 78 -10.89 -8.66 -15.67
C CYS A 78 -10.39 -10.01 -16.19
N GLN A 79 -9.96 -10.90 -15.31
CA GLN A 79 -9.55 -12.25 -15.69
C GLN A 79 -10.70 -13.04 -16.30
N LYS A 80 -11.90 -12.91 -15.74
CA LYS A 80 -13.09 -13.61 -16.21
C LYS A 80 -13.57 -13.12 -17.57
N THR A 81 -13.53 -11.80 -17.79
CA THR A 81 -14.01 -11.20 -19.04
C THR A 81 -12.93 -11.08 -20.11
N GLY A 82 -11.66 -11.13 -19.71
CA GLY A 82 -10.53 -10.89 -20.60
C GLY A 82 -10.33 -9.42 -20.96
N ILE A 83 -11.08 -8.52 -20.33
CA ILE A 83 -11.02 -7.09 -20.63
C ILE A 83 -10.26 -6.38 -19.51
N TYR A 84 -9.12 -5.77 -19.86
CA TYR A 84 -8.28 -5.00 -18.94
C TYR A 84 -8.16 -3.57 -19.46
N THR A 85 -8.59 -2.60 -18.66
CA THR A 85 -8.56 -1.19 -19.01
C THR A 85 -8.13 -0.36 -17.82
N PRO A 86 -7.64 0.88 -18.04
CA PRO A 86 -7.32 1.53 -19.31
C PRO A 86 -5.84 1.40 -19.70
N PHE A 87 -4.97 0.95 -18.78
CA PHE A 87 -3.52 1.02 -18.98
C PHE A 87 -2.87 -0.30 -19.33
N ASN A 88 -3.61 -1.41 -19.26
CA ASN A 88 -3.06 -2.71 -19.60
C ASN A 88 -3.30 -3.03 -21.08
N LEU A 89 -2.44 -2.48 -21.93
CA LEU A 89 -2.55 -2.64 -23.38
C LEU A 89 -2.22 -4.08 -23.77
N HIS A 90 -3.25 -4.83 -24.19
CA HIS A 90 -3.09 -6.21 -24.68
C HIS A 90 -2.51 -7.17 -23.63
N ASN A 91 -2.76 -6.94 -22.36
CA ASN A 91 -2.28 -7.78 -21.24
C ASN A 91 -0.77 -7.94 -21.22
N LYS A 92 -0.03 -6.96 -21.70
CA LYS A 92 1.43 -7.01 -21.70
C LYS A 92 1.99 -6.55 -20.37
N ILE A 93 3.06 -7.20 -19.97
CA ILE A 93 3.87 -6.73 -18.85
C ILE A 93 4.72 -5.57 -19.37
N VAL A 94 4.64 -4.44 -18.69
CA VAL A 94 5.45 -3.26 -19.03
C VAL A 94 6.68 -3.25 -18.14
N GLU A 95 7.85 -3.34 -18.75
CA GLU A 95 9.12 -3.27 -18.03
C GLU A 95 9.47 -1.81 -17.74
N VAL A 96 9.79 -1.52 -16.48
CA VAL A 96 10.15 -0.17 -16.04
C VAL A 96 11.66 -0.10 -15.88
N HIS A 97 12.28 0.88 -16.55
CA HIS A 97 13.72 1.10 -16.50
C HIS A 97 14.06 2.31 -15.64
N LEU A 98 15.30 2.36 -15.12
CA LEU A 98 15.74 3.49 -14.30
C LEU A 98 15.63 4.82 -15.05
N THR A 99 15.81 4.78 -16.38
CA THR A 99 15.69 5.97 -17.23
C THR A 99 14.26 6.50 -17.34
N ASP A 100 13.25 5.69 -16.97
CA ASP A 100 11.85 6.09 -16.99
C ASP A 100 11.44 6.84 -15.72
N LEU A 101 12.30 6.82 -14.70
CA LEU A 101 12.06 7.44 -13.41
C LEU A 101 12.75 8.83 -13.33
#